data_5d2c704f543b62ea28ca44a3b1c091e1
#
_entry.id   5d2c704f543b62ea28ca44a3b1c091e1
#
_cell.length_a   1.000
_cell.length_b   1.000
_cell.length_c   1.000
_cell.angle_alpha   90.00
_cell.angle_beta   90.00
_cell.angle_gamma   90.00
#
_symmetry.space_group_name_H-M   'P 1'
#
loop_
_entity.id
_entity.type
_entity.pdbx_description
1 polymer ?
#
loop_
_entity_poly.entity_id
_entity_poly.type
_entity_poly.pdbx_seq_one_letter_code
_entity_poly.pdbx_strand_id
1 'polypeptide(L)'
;MLSIKDRVLETSGTSGTGSIALLGPVTGHHAFSEAWGTATDVYYCIEDGTNWEVGAGTFTPPSTLSRTTVYDSSAGGAKVSFPSGEKRVFSVAPATILTQIPATGSSNPWGANQYISPSTLVSSTSITPNAALSNNFRLVLAHNATLNNPTGLVNGMVLNFMIVQDATGGRTLTFGTKFKFPEGVAQPIASAANSISFYSAYYDSTLDVLLTTSQKGFA
;
A
#
# COMPACT_ATOMS: atom_id res chain seq x y z
N MET A 1 -5.49 8.95 -4.66
CA MET A 1 -4.27 8.21 -5.05
C MET A 1 -3.94 8.56 -6.49
N LEU A 2 -2.71 9.00 -6.77
CA LEU A 2 -2.25 9.31 -8.13
C LEU A 2 -2.31 8.05 -9.02
N SER A 3 -2.81 8.20 -10.24
CA SER A 3 -3.12 7.11 -11.17
C SER A 3 -2.37 7.26 -12.49
N ILE A 4 -2.07 6.12 -13.11
CA ILE A 4 -1.49 5.99 -14.45
C ILE A 4 -2.37 5.05 -15.25
N LYS A 5 -2.53 5.32 -16.53
CA LYS A 5 -3.20 4.42 -17.49
C LYS A 5 -2.40 4.33 -18.78
N ASP A 6 -2.46 3.17 -19.40
CA ASP A 6 -1.73 2.90 -20.63
C ASP A 6 -2.39 3.56 -21.84
N ARG A 7 -1.55 4.02 -22.79
CA ARG A 7 -1.97 4.56 -24.09
C ARG A 7 -2.94 5.75 -24.02
N VAL A 8 -2.89 6.55 -22.95
CA VAL A 8 -3.66 7.78 -22.85
C VAL A 8 -2.84 8.92 -23.44
N LEU A 9 -3.33 9.52 -24.51
CA LEU A 9 -2.72 10.65 -25.20
C LEU A 9 -3.79 11.50 -25.88
N GLU A 10 -3.85 12.77 -25.51
CA GLU A 10 -4.68 13.78 -26.16
C GLU A 10 -3.85 14.97 -26.64
N THR A 11 -4.44 15.81 -27.46
CA THR A 11 -3.86 17.09 -27.85
C THR A 11 -4.43 18.24 -26.99
N SER A 12 -3.74 19.38 -27.00
CA SER A 12 -4.20 20.61 -26.37
C SER A 12 -3.67 21.84 -27.12
N GLY A 13 -4.50 22.85 -27.25
CA GLY A 13 -4.10 24.18 -27.73
C GLY A 13 -3.83 25.21 -26.63
N THR A 14 -3.95 24.83 -25.34
CA THR A 14 -3.86 25.76 -24.22
C THR A 14 -2.46 26.35 -24.09
N SER A 15 -2.37 27.68 -23.89
CA SER A 15 -1.12 28.41 -23.64
C SER A 15 -1.03 28.87 -22.18
N GLY A 16 0.18 29.26 -21.76
CA GLY A 16 0.45 29.78 -20.42
C GLY A 16 0.71 28.70 -19.38
N THR A 17 0.54 29.07 -18.11
CA THR A 17 0.84 28.21 -16.94
C THR A 17 -0.41 27.60 -16.28
N GLY A 18 -1.60 27.89 -16.84
CA GLY A 18 -2.89 27.44 -16.29
C GLY A 18 -3.18 25.95 -16.47
N SER A 19 -4.40 25.56 -16.13
CA SER A 19 -4.92 24.23 -16.43
C SER A 19 -5.00 24.00 -17.95
N ILE A 20 -4.87 22.76 -18.36
CA ILE A 20 -4.88 22.33 -19.76
C ILE A 20 -6.30 21.93 -20.15
N ALA A 21 -6.79 22.45 -21.30
CA ALA A 21 -8.00 21.97 -21.96
C ALA A 21 -7.63 20.90 -22.99
N LEU A 22 -8.10 19.69 -22.80
CA LEU A 22 -7.87 18.54 -23.67
C LEU A 22 -8.86 18.57 -24.84
N LEU A 23 -8.39 18.23 -26.05
CA LEU A 23 -9.14 18.36 -27.31
C LEU A 23 -9.58 17.00 -27.90
N GLY A 24 -9.21 15.91 -27.27
CA GLY A 24 -9.54 14.56 -27.70
C GLY A 24 -8.31 13.72 -28.04
N PRO A 25 -8.50 12.40 -28.13
CA PRO A 25 -7.39 11.44 -28.27
C PRO A 25 -6.75 11.49 -29.65
N VAL A 26 -5.45 11.27 -29.67
CA VAL A 26 -4.71 10.98 -30.90
C VAL A 26 -5.09 9.59 -31.38
N THR A 27 -5.18 9.39 -32.70
CA THR A 27 -5.55 8.09 -33.30
C THR A 27 -4.75 6.92 -32.66
N GLY A 28 -5.46 5.90 -32.21
CA GLY A 28 -4.88 4.72 -31.56
C GLY A 28 -4.56 4.90 -30.08
N HIS A 29 -4.99 5.98 -29.46
CA HIS A 29 -4.86 6.26 -28.03
C HIS A 29 -6.23 6.45 -27.37
N HIS A 30 -6.26 6.33 -26.07
CA HIS A 30 -7.44 6.61 -25.24
C HIS A 30 -7.50 8.08 -24.84
N ALA A 31 -8.72 8.61 -24.71
CA ALA A 31 -8.95 9.89 -24.08
C ALA A 31 -8.74 9.79 -22.55
N PHE A 32 -8.41 10.91 -21.92
CA PHE A 32 -8.41 11.00 -20.45
C PHE A 32 -9.79 10.66 -19.87
N SER A 33 -10.86 11.09 -20.51
CA SER A 33 -12.24 10.80 -20.08
C SER A 33 -12.62 9.31 -20.20
N GLU A 34 -12.04 8.58 -21.16
CA GLU A 34 -12.22 7.12 -21.26
C GLU A 34 -11.44 6.38 -20.18
N ALA A 35 -10.22 6.84 -19.90
CA ALA A 35 -9.35 6.24 -18.90
C ALA A 35 -9.82 6.51 -17.47
N TRP A 36 -10.32 7.73 -17.23
CA TRP A 36 -10.78 8.20 -15.92
C TRP A 36 -12.14 8.86 -16.05
N GLY A 37 -13.19 8.11 -15.85
CA GLY A 37 -14.58 8.59 -15.96
C GLY A 37 -15.01 9.58 -14.87
N THR A 38 -14.18 9.82 -13.85
CA THR A 38 -14.43 10.73 -12.73
C THR A 38 -13.20 11.59 -12.46
N ALA A 39 -13.36 12.65 -11.66
CA ALA A 39 -12.23 13.47 -11.21
C ALA A 39 -11.17 12.61 -10.50
N THR A 40 -9.96 12.59 -11.03
CA THR A 40 -8.89 11.71 -10.59
C THR A 40 -7.54 12.42 -10.64
N ASP A 41 -6.72 12.24 -9.63
CA ASP A 41 -5.34 12.69 -9.64
C ASP A 41 -4.49 11.76 -10.51
N VAL A 42 -3.79 12.33 -11.47
CA VAL A 42 -3.06 11.62 -12.52
C VAL A 42 -1.64 12.14 -12.66
N TYR A 43 -0.75 11.28 -13.14
CA TYR A 43 0.56 11.70 -13.64
C TYR A 43 0.44 12.04 -15.12
N TYR A 44 1.10 13.10 -15.52
CA TYR A 44 1.07 13.60 -16.90
C TYR A 44 2.45 14.01 -17.41
N CYS A 45 2.59 14.00 -18.72
CA CYS A 45 3.56 14.78 -19.46
C CYS A 45 2.84 15.67 -20.47
N ILE A 46 3.34 16.89 -20.63
CA ILE A 46 2.90 17.85 -21.66
C ILE A 46 4.14 18.22 -22.46
N GLU A 47 4.04 18.20 -23.79
CA GLU A 47 5.15 18.58 -24.68
C GLU A 47 4.66 19.29 -25.94
N ASP A 48 5.48 20.20 -26.46
CA ASP A 48 5.30 20.86 -27.77
C ASP A 48 6.53 20.76 -28.67
N GLY A 49 7.39 19.76 -28.42
CA GLY A 49 8.65 19.54 -29.11
C GLY A 49 9.85 20.16 -28.42
N THR A 50 9.80 21.42 -28.02
CA THR A 50 10.88 22.12 -27.34
C THR A 50 10.62 22.25 -25.83
N ASN A 51 9.38 22.59 -25.49
CA ASN A 51 8.95 22.76 -24.09
C ASN A 51 8.27 21.48 -23.62
N TRP A 52 8.60 21.08 -22.41
CA TRP A 52 8.00 19.90 -21.80
C TRP A 52 7.88 20.04 -20.29
N GLU A 53 6.93 19.36 -19.72
CA GLU A 53 6.65 19.32 -18.30
C GLU A 53 6.13 17.94 -17.90
N VAL A 54 6.72 17.36 -16.88
CA VAL A 54 6.26 16.12 -16.23
C VAL A 54 5.77 16.45 -14.84
N GLY A 55 4.56 16.04 -14.50
CA GLY A 55 3.96 16.42 -13.24
C GLY A 55 2.80 15.53 -12.78
N ALA A 56 2.14 16.02 -11.75
CA ALA A 56 0.88 15.49 -11.26
C ALA A 56 -0.17 16.60 -11.21
N GLY A 57 -1.41 16.22 -11.50
CA GLY A 57 -2.56 17.12 -11.46
C GLY A 57 -3.87 16.37 -11.41
N THR A 58 -4.96 17.06 -11.23
CA THR A 58 -6.30 16.48 -11.23
C THR A 58 -6.90 16.57 -12.62
N PHE A 59 -7.21 15.44 -13.24
CA PHE A 59 -8.10 15.40 -14.38
C PHE A 59 -9.53 15.57 -13.88
N THR A 60 -10.26 16.52 -14.48
CA THR A 60 -11.69 16.76 -14.24
C THR A 60 -12.43 16.59 -15.56
N PRO A 61 -13.31 15.58 -15.67
CA PRO A 61 -14.10 15.40 -16.87
C PRO A 61 -14.92 16.64 -17.24
N PRO A 62 -15.18 16.89 -18.52
CA PRO A 62 -14.84 16.00 -19.63
C PRO A 62 -13.40 16.17 -20.13
N SER A 63 -12.69 17.29 -19.87
CA SER A 63 -11.49 17.64 -20.62
C SER A 63 -10.52 18.58 -19.91
N THR A 64 -10.59 18.75 -18.60
CA THR A 64 -9.73 19.69 -17.87
C THR A 64 -8.67 18.93 -17.07
N LEU A 65 -7.39 19.27 -17.27
CA LEU A 65 -6.27 18.77 -16.49
C LEU A 65 -5.62 19.93 -15.75
N SER A 66 -5.65 19.91 -14.40
CA SER A 66 -4.88 20.85 -13.59
C SER A 66 -3.40 20.46 -13.60
N ARG A 67 -2.53 21.42 -13.28
CA ARG A 67 -1.08 21.23 -13.19
C ARG A 67 -0.67 21.57 -11.75
N THR A 68 -0.86 20.63 -10.84
CA THR A 68 -0.71 20.88 -9.39
C THR A 68 0.75 20.84 -8.94
N THR A 69 1.47 19.78 -9.34
CA THR A 69 2.86 19.55 -8.99
C THR A 69 3.69 19.30 -10.23
N VAL A 70 4.82 19.99 -10.37
CA VAL A 70 5.80 19.73 -11.43
C VAL A 70 6.95 18.95 -10.82
N TYR A 71 7.31 17.83 -11.42
CA TYR A 71 8.46 17.00 -11.00
C TYR A 71 9.72 17.39 -11.76
N ASP A 72 9.56 17.68 -13.07
CA ASP A 72 10.66 18.15 -13.93
C ASP A 72 10.08 18.89 -15.14
N SER A 73 10.86 19.80 -15.73
CA SER A 73 10.44 20.58 -16.88
C SER A 73 11.59 21.23 -17.63
N SER A 74 11.36 21.62 -18.89
CA SER A 74 12.26 22.47 -19.66
C SER A 74 12.47 23.87 -19.07
N ALA A 75 11.68 24.25 -18.06
CA ALA A 75 11.81 25.49 -17.30
C ALA A 75 12.55 25.33 -15.95
N GLY A 76 13.44 24.33 -15.87
CA GLY A 76 14.23 24.06 -14.65
C GLY A 76 13.40 23.60 -13.46
N GLY A 77 12.39 22.78 -13.69
CA GLY A 77 11.49 22.27 -12.66
C GLY A 77 10.33 23.19 -12.30
N ALA A 78 10.26 24.38 -12.89
CA ALA A 78 9.11 25.27 -12.75
C ALA A 78 8.00 24.92 -13.77
N LYS A 79 6.79 25.43 -13.51
CA LYS A 79 5.66 25.30 -14.44
C LYS A 79 5.99 25.98 -15.77
N VAL A 80 5.89 25.23 -16.86
CA VAL A 80 6.16 25.77 -18.21
C VAL A 80 5.06 26.73 -18.64
N SER A 81 5.42 27.91 -19.11
CA SER A 81 4.48 28.78 -19.83
C SER A 81 4.47 28.38 -21.31
N PHE A 82 3.60 27.43 -21.65
CA PHE A 82 3.51 26.92 -23.02
C PHE A 82 3.08 28.02 -23.99
N PRO A 83 3.70 28.09 -25.19
CA PRO A 83 3.26 29.01 -26.25
C PRO A 83 1.92 28.56 -26.86
N SER A 84 1.37 29.39 -27.76
CA SER A 84 0.26 28.99 -28.63
C SER A 84 0.72 27.85 -29.58
N GLY A 85 -0.22 27.00 -29.99
CA GLY A 85 0.04 25.85 -30.84
C GLY A 85 -0.36 24.53 -30.17
N GLU A 86 -0.23 23.45 -30.92
CA GLU A 86 -0.60 22.12 -30.43
C GLU A 86 0.43 21.57 -29.44
N LYS A 87 -0.04 20.96 -28.37
CA LYS A 87 0.72 20.18 -27.39
C LYS A 87 0.19 18.76 -27.36
N ARG A 88 1.05 17.84 -27.03
CA ARG A 88 0.70 16.45 -26.69
C ARG A 88 0.64 16.34 -25.16
N VAL A 89 -0.44 15.73 -24.66
CA VAL A 89 -0.68 15.52 -23.24
C VAL A 89 -0.94 14.04 -23.01
N PHE A 90 -0.12 13.39 -22.21
CA PHE A 90 -0.22 11.94 -22.03
C PHE A 90 0.06 11.49 -20.59
N SER A 91 -0.47 10.32 -20.28
CA SER A 91 -0.19 9.65 -19.01
C SER A 91 1.21 9.06 -19.02
N VAL A 92 1.99 9.29 -17.96
CA VAL A 92 3.38 8.84 -17.83
C VAL A 92 3.70 8.48 -16.39
N ALA A 93 4.63 7.55 -16.18
CA ALA A 93 5.24 7.31 -14.87
C ALA A 93 6.48 8.19 -14.73
N PRO A 94 6.48 9.23 -13.88
CA PRO A 94 7.66 10.07 -13.68
C PRO A 94 8.83 9.27 -13.13
N ALA A 95 10.06 9.54 -13.62
CA ALA A 95 11.27 8.84 -13.16
C ALA A 95 11.48 8.94 -11.64
N THR A 96 11.15 10.07 -11.05
CA THR A 96 11.21 10.29 -9.58
C THR A 96 10.33 9.33 -8.78
N ILE A 97 9.23 8.84 -9.36
CA ILE A 97 8.36 7.84 -8.73
C ILE A 97 8.96 6.44 -8.89
N LEU A 98 9.52 6.13 -10.06
CA LEU A 98 10.10 4.82 -10.35
C LEU A 98 11.31 4.51 -9.49
N THR A 99 12.09 5.51 -9.12
CA THR A 99 13.25 5.34 -8.21
C THR A 99 12.84 4.94 -6.79
N GLN A 100 11.56 5.09 -6.42
CA GLN A 100 11.02 4.67 -5.12
C GLN A 100 10.46 3.24 -5.16
N ILE A 101 10.40 2.59 -6.33
CA ILE A 101 9.97 1.20 -6.45
C ILE A 101 11.16 0.30 -6.16
N PRO A 102 11.06 -0.63 -5.18
CA PRO A 102 12.11 -1.59 -4.92
C PRO A 102 12.41 -2.44 -6.15
N ALA A 103 13.65 -2.43 -6.62
CA ALA A 103 14.08 -3.35 -7.67
C ALA A 103 14.20 -4.76 -7.10
N THR A 104 13.61 -5.76 -7.78
CA THR A 104 13.79 -7.17 -7.42
C THR A 104 15.27 -7.56 -7.48
N GLY A 105 15.79 -8.12 -6.40
CA GLY A 105 17.19 -8.57 -6.33
C GLY A 105 18.22 -7.52 -5.89
N SER A 106 17.81 -6.29 -5.61
CA SER A 106 18.67 -5.26 -5.02
C SER A 106 18.33 -5.05 -3.55
N SER A 107 19.33 -4.70 -2.72
CA SER A 107 19.04 -4.13 -1.42
C SER A 107 18.32 -2.80 -1.65
N ASN A 108 17.15 -2.63 -1.05
CA ASN A 108 16.38 -1.38 -1.13
C ASN A 108 16.78 -0.50 0.04
N PRO A 109 17.63 0.52 -0.15
CA PRO A 109 17.91 1.49 0.90
C PRO A 109 16.68 2.40 1.03
N TRP A 110 15.69 1.96 1.79
CA TRP A 110 14.60 2.83 2.18
C TRP A 110 15.14 3.93 3.08
N GLY A 111 15.06 5.17 2.67
CA GLY A 111 15.52 6.31 3.44
C GLY A 111 14.70 6.61 4.70
N ALA A 112 13.60 5.88 4.92
CA ALA A 112 12.75 5.97 6.08
C ALA A 112 12.50 4.58 6.68
N ASN A 113 12.15 4.53 7.96
CA ASN A 113 11.82 3.28 8.64
C ASN A 113 10.67 2.55 7.93
N GLN A 114 10.91 1.29 7.61
CA GLN A 114 9.86 0.42 7.07
C GLN A 114 9.15 -0.26 8.22
N TYR A 115 7.85 -0.03 8.35
CA TYR A 115 7.01 -0.68 9.35
C TYR A 115 5.68 -1.10 8.72
N ILE A 116 5.14 -2.19 9.24
CA ILE A 116 3.78 -2.62 8.91
C ILE A 116 2.93 -2.34 10.14
N SER A 117 1.94 -1.46 9.98
CA SER A 117 1.02 -1.15 11.08
C SER A 117 0.30 -2.41 11.56
N PRO A 118 0.29 -2.70 12.86
CA PRO A 118 -0.41 -3.86 13.38
C PRO A 118 -1.92 -3.79 13.07
N SER A 119 -2.46 -4.89 12.55
CA SER A 119 -3.91 -5.07 12.42
C SER A 119 -4.51 -5.41 13.79
N THR A 120 -5.50 -4.65 14.24
CA THR A 120 -6.19 -4.93 15.50
C THR A 120 -7.25 -6.01 15.26
N LEU A 121 -7.11 -7.13 15.97
CA LEU A 121 -8.10 -8.21 15.97
C LEU A 121 -9.18 -7.92 17.00
N VAL A 122 -10.44 -8.16 16.62
CA VAL A 122 -11.57 -8.03 17.52
C VAL A 122 -11.64 -9.28 18.41
N SER A 123 -11.70 -9.08 19.74
CA SER A 123 -11.82 -10.19 20.68
C SER A 123 -13.19 -10.88 20.57
N SER A 124 -13.16 -12.18 20.37
CA SER A 124 -14.31 -13.09 20.36
C SER A 124 -13.84 -14.48 20.79
N THR A 125 -14.74 -15.44 20.92
CA THR A 125 -14.37 -16.83 21.24
C THR A 125 -13.63 -17.53 20.09
N SER A 126 -13.73 -17.01 18.87
CA SER A 126 -13.11 -17.58 17.65
C SER A 126 -12.59 -16.43 16.80
N ILE A 127 -11.26 -16.37 16.56
CA ILE A 127 -10.58 -15.25 15.91
C ILE A 127 -9.76 -15.77 14.75
N THR A 128 -10.02 -15.27 13.53
CA THR A 128 -9.29 -15.67 12.33
C THR A 128 -8.51 -14.49 11.76
N PRO A 129 -7.18 -14.43 11.91
CA PRO A 129 -6.36 -13.39 11.32
C PRO A 129 -6.34 -13.49 9.80
N ASN A 130 -6.26 -12.34 9.11
CA ASN A 130 -6.06 -12.30 7.67
C ASN A 130 -4.64 -11.80 7.36
N ALA A 131 -3.74 -12.72 7.01
CA ALA A 131 -2.34 -12.43 6.72
C ALA A 131 -2.14 -11.66 5.40
N ALA A 132 -3.14 -11.61 4.51
CA ALA A 132 -3.09 -10.76 3.33
C ALA A 132 -3.21 -9.25 3.66
N LEU A 133 -3.74 -8.90 4.84
CA LEU A 133 -3.89 -7.50 5.28
C LEU A 133 -2.73 -7.01 6.14
N SER A 134 -2.13 -7.90 6.92
CA SER A 134 -0.97 -7.58 7.79
C SER A 134 -0.28 -8.87 8.22
N ASN A 135 0.99 -8.77 8.56
CA ASN A 135 1.73 -9.83 9.25
C ASN A 135 2.02 -9.47 10.73
N ASN A 136 1.55 -8.32 11.20
CA ASN A 136 1.61 -7.91 12.60
C ASN A 136 0.19 -7.74 13.14
N PHE A 137 -0.13 -8.42 14.23
CA PHE A 137 -1.46 -8.40 14.82
C PHE A 137 -1.40 -7.97 16.28
N ARG A 138 -2.41 -7.21 16.70
CA ARG A 138 -2.64 -6.86 18.10
C ARG A 138 -4.02 -7.35 18.52
N LEU A 139 -4.10 -8.05 19.64
CA LEU A 139 -5.35 -8.52 20.23
C LEU A 139 -5.41 -8.15 21.71
N VAL A 140 -6.43 -7.40 22.11
CA VAL A 140 -6.81 -7.27 23.52
C VAL A 140 -7.83 -8.36 23.81
N LEU A 141 -7.47 -9.32 24.65
CA LEU A 141 -8.24 -10.53 24.87
C LEU A 141 -9.28 -10.30 25.98
N ALA A 142 -10.52 -10.10 25.60
CA ALA A 142 -11.66 -9.92 26.52
C ALA A 142 -12.48 -11.21 26.74
N HIS A 143 -12.14 -12.30 26.03
CA HIS A 143 -12.79 -13.61 26.11
C HIS A 143 -11.76 -14.72 26.12
N ASN A 144 -12.10 -15.88 26.66
CA ASN A 144 -11.37 -17.10 26.32
C ASN A 144 -11.57 -17.40 24.84
N ALA A 145 -10.50 -17.60 24.10
CA ALA A 145 -10.56 -17.62 22.64
C ALA A 145 -9.71 -18.73 22.00
N THR A 146 -10.05 -19.03 20.75
CA THR A 146 -9.20 -19.77 19.81
C THR A 146 -8.69 -18.82 18.75
N LEU A 147 -7.38 -18.70 18.57
CA LEU A 147 -6.75 -18.08 17.43
C LEU A 147 -6.68 -19.13 16.32
N ASN A 148 -7.59 -19.03 15.37
CA ASN A 148 -7.70 -19.96 14.25
C ASN A 148 -6.50 -19.84 13.29
N ASN A 149 -6.37 -20.82 12.40
CA ASN A 149 -5.40 -20.75 11.33
C ASN A 149 -5.62 -19.48 10.50
N PRO A 150 -4.60 -18.61 10.30
CA PRO A 150 -4.73 -17.41 9.49
C PRO A 150 -5.08 -17.72 8.04
N THR A 151 -5.83 -16.82 7.41
CA THR A 151 -6.05 -16.82 5.96
C THR A 151 -5.00 -15.98 5.23
N GLY A 152 -4.86 -16.15 3.91
CA GLY A 152 -3.96 -15.33 3.10
C GLY A 152 -2.47 -15.55 3.36
N LEU A 153 -2.08 -16.74 3.85
CA LEU A 153 -0.69 -17.11 4.11
C LEU A 153 0.10 -17.30 2.81
N VAL A 154 1.33 -16.79 2.78
CA VAL A 154 2.29 -16.98 1.69
C VAL A 154 3.56 -17.58 2.28
N ASN A 155 4.21 -18.51 1.56
CA ASN A 155 5.42 -19.20 2.00
C ASN A 155 6.52 -18.22 2.45
N GLY A 156 7.14 -18.49 3.59
CA GLY A 156 8.18 -17.64 4.16
C GLY A 156 7.66 -16.43 4.96
N MET A 157 6.34 -16.23 5.07
CA MET A 157 5.79 -15.18 5.94
C MET A 157 6.16 -15.41 7.39
N VAL A 158 6.52 -14.30 8.07
CA VAL A 158 6.61 -14.26 9.53
C VAL A 158 5.43 -13.45 10.04
N LEU A 159 4.63 -14.06 10.90
CA LEU A 159 3.48 -13.44 11.56
C LEU A 159 3.81 -13.15 13.00
N ASN A 160 3.49 -11.96 13.48
CA ASN A 160 3.69 -11.55 14.85
C ASN A 160 2.34 -11.24 15.51
N PHE A 161 2.15 -11.74 16.71
CA PHE A 161 0.92 -11.54 17.49
C PHE A 161 1.29 -10.99 18.87
N MET A 162 0.86 -9.77 19.14
CA MET A 162 0.90 -9.17 20.48
C MET A 162 -0.47 -9.38 21.14
N ILE A 163 -0.51 -10.26 22.12
CA ILE A 163 -1.72 -10.60 22.89
C ILE A 163 -1.66 -9.90 24.23
N VAL A 164 -2.66 -9.10 24.52
CA VAL A 164 -2.78 -8.32 25.75
C VAL A 164 -3.98 -8.83 26.53
N GLN A 165 -3.81 -9.16 27.80
CA GLN A 165 -4.94 -9.41 28.70
C GLN A 165 -5.77 -8.14 28.87
N ASP A 166 -7.08 -8.28 29.05
CA ASP A 166 -7.93 -7.16 29.46
C ASP A 166 -7.63 -6.73 30.92
N ALA A 167 -8.34 -5.72 31.41
CA ALA A 167 -8.19 -5.23 32.79
C ALA A 167 -8.62 -6.27 33.87
N THR A 168 -9.30 -7.35 33.48
CA THR A 168 -9.70 -8.44 34.36
C THR A 168 -8.61 -9.50 34.43
N GLY A 169 -7.95 -9.81 33.30
CA GLY A 169 -7.00 -10.90 33.19
C GLY A 169 -7.65 -12.29 33.22
N GLY A 170 -6.82 -13.32 33.30
CA GLY A 170 -7.27 -14.71 33.42
C GLY A 170 -7.84 -15.33 32.13
N ARG A 171 -7.80 -14.60 31.00
CA ARG A 171 -8.26 -15.13 29.72
C ARG A 171 -7.28 -16.18 29.18
N THR A 172 -7.81 -17.19 28.51
CA THR A 172 -7.04 -18.27 27.89
C THR A 172 -7.07 -18.15 26.37
N LEU A 173 -6.00 -18.57 25.71
CA LEU A 173 -5.89 -18.60 24.26
C LEU A 173 -5.46 -19.99 23.81
N THR A 174 -6.21 -20.60 22.91
CA THR A 174 -5.85 -21.81 22.18
C THR A 174 -5.53 -21.47 20.74
N PHE A 175 -4.91 -22.38 20.01
CA PHE A 175 -4.39 -22.14 18.66
C PHE A 175 -4.94 -23.14 17.66
N GLY A 176 -5.11 -22.71 16.42
CA GLY A 176 -5.49 -23.54 15.30
C GLY A 176 -4.41 -24.57 14.95
N THR A 177 -4.78 -25.56 14.17
CA THR A 177 -3.96 -26.75 13.90
C THR A 177 -2.65 -26.52 13.17
N LYS A 178 -2.54 -25.41 12.44
CA LYS A 178 -1.29 -25.05 11.74
C LYS A 178 -0.20 -24.54 12.69
N PHE A 179 -0.55 -23.99 13.84
CA PHE A 179 0.44 -23.53 14.81
C PHE A 179 1.17 -24.74 15.44
N LYS A 180 2.48 -24.80 15.21
CA LYS A 180 3.37 -25.82 15.76
C LYS A 180 4.35 -25.20 16.75
N PHE A 181 4.33 -25.67 17.95
CA PHE A 181 5.19 -25.20 19.04
C PHE A 181 6.33 -26.21 19.29
N PRO A 182 7.46 -25.77 19.87
CA PRO A 182 8.51 -26.66 20.30
C PRO A 182 7.94 -27.79 21.17
N GLU A 183 8.40 -29.02 20.92
CA GLU A 183 7.99 -30.23 21.63
C GLU A 183 6.46 -30.51 21.59
N GLY A 184 5.73 -29.83 20.67
CA GLY A 184 4.27 -29.96 20.52
C GLY A 184 3.46 -29.27 21.61
N VAL A 185 4.07 -28.49 22.49
CA VAL A 185 3.40 -27.84 23.63
C VAL A 185 3.25 -26.35 23.40
N ALA A 186 1.99 -25.90 23.25
CA ALA A 186 1.68 -24.49 23.17
C ALA A 186 2.01 -23.79 24.51
N GLN A 187 2.85 -22.77 24.44
CA GLN A 187 3.15 -21.96 25.62
C GLN A 187 1.93 -21.10 26.00
N PRO A 188 1.47 -21.16 27.25
CA PRO A 188 0.32 -20.36 27.66
C PRO A 188 0.67 -18.87 27.66
N ILE A 189 -0.36 -18.02 27.38
CA ILE A 189 -0.25 -16.58 27.56
C ILE A 189 -0.11 -16.21 29.05
N ALA A 190 0.44 -15.02 29.32
CA ALA A 190 0.42 -14.48 30.68
C ALA A 190 -1.03 -14.24 31.16
N SER A 191 -1.32 -14.49 32.43
CA SER A 191 -2.69 -14.43 32.99
C SER A 191 -3.00 -13.14 33.73
N ALA A 192 -2.00 -12.38 34.16
CA ALA A 192 -2.23 -11.14 34.90
C ALA A 192 -2.96 -10.09 34.05
N ALA A 193 -3.81 -9.27 34.66
CA ALA A 193 -4.47 -8.16 34.01
C ALA A 193 -3.46 -7.25 33.28
N ASN A 194 -3.81 -6.79 32.07
CA ASN A 194 -2.98 -5.95 31.19
C ASN A 194 -1.63 -6.55 30.78
N SER A 195 -1.29 -7.78 31.20
CA SER A 195 -0.04 -8.42 30.79
C SER A 195 0.00 -8.74 29.30
N ILE A 196 1.22 -8.71 28.73
CA ILE A 196 1.44 -8.91 27.30
C ILE A 196 2.14 -10.24 27.09
N SER A 197 1.73 -10.96 26.04
CA SER A 197 2.41 -12.11 25.47
C SER A 197 2.67 -11.88 24.00
N PHE A 198 3.81 -12.30 23.52
CA PHE A 198 4.21 -12.13 22.14
C PHE A 198 4.49 -13.48 21.50
N TYR A 199 3.90 -13.72 20.35
CA TYR A 199 4.09 -14.91 19.53
C TYR A 199 4.63 -14.51 18.17
N SER A 200 5.63 -15.25 17.68
CA SER A 200 6.14 -15.13 16.31
C SER A 200 6.05 -16.48 15.62
N ALA A 201 5.55 -16.51 14.40
CA ALA A 201 5.27 -17.73 13.67
C ALA A 201 5.77 -17.62 12.22
N TYR A 202 6.66 -18.55 11.81
CA TYR A 202 7.11 -18.67 10.42
C TYR A 202 6.23 -19.67 9.68
N TYR A 203 5.69 -19.29 8.53
CA TYR A 203 4.86 -20.15 7.71
C TYR A 203 5.67 -20.90 6.66
N ASP A 204 5.59 -22.23 6.69
CA ASP A 204 6.08 -23.14 5.65
C ASP A 204 4.88 -23.71 4.88
N SER A 205 4.78 -23.39 3.60
CA SER A 205 3.67 -23.84 2.76
C SER A 205 3.80 -25.30 2.32
N THR A 206 5.00 -25.88 2.35
CA THR A 206 5.22 -27.29 1.96
C THR A 206 4.68 -28.24 3.04
N LEU A 207 4.89 -27.89 4.30
CA LEU A 207 4.38 -28.62 5.45
C LEU A 207 3.01 -28.12 5.90
N ASP A 208 2.57 -27.00 5.40
CA ASP A 208 1.34 -26.26 5.79
C ASP A 208 1.29 -25.97 7.29
N VAL A 209 2.39 -25.48 7.85
CA VAL A 209 2.55 -25.23 9.28
C VAL A 209 3.08 -23.84 9.59
N LEU A 210 2.77 -23.36 10.79
CA LEU A 210 3.29 -22.14 11.40
C LEU A 210 4.23 -22.54 12.55
N LEU A 211 5.54 -22.49 12.32
CA LEU A 211 6.56 -22.75 13.35
C LEU A 211 6.58 -21.60 14.34
N THR A 212 6.06 -21.82 15.52
CA THR A 212 5.68 -20.76 16.46
C THR A 212 6.56 -20.76 17.71
N THR A 213 7.08 -19.57 18.04
CA THR A 213 7.77 -19.30 19.31
C THR A 213 7.01 -18.23 20.09
N SER A 214 7.24 -18.14 21.39
CA SER A 214 6.57 -17.15 22.23
C SER A 214 7.38 -16.70 23.42
N GLN A 215 7.06 -15.50 23.89
CA GLN A 215 7.49 -14.94 25.17
C GLN A 215 6.28 -14.30 25.89
N LYS A 216 6.27 -14.33 27.22
CA LYS A 216 5.15 -13.84 28.00
C LYS A 216 5.60 -13.08 29.25
N GLY A 217 4.67 -12.31 29.83
CA GLY A 217 4.90 -11.63 31.09
C GLY A 217 5.55 -10.26 30.96
N PHE A 218 5.42 -9.64 29.79
CA PHE A 218 5.75 -8.22 29.67
C PHE A 218 4.64 -7.43 30.40
N ALA A 219 5.02 -6.59 31.37
CA ALA A 219 4.13 -5.79 32.21
C ALA A 219 4.48 -4.29 32.12
#